data_37f26e6525261a2962995006d7f17243
#
_entry.id   37f26e6525261a2962995006d7f17243
#
_cell.length_a   1.000
_cell.length_b   1.000
_cell.length_c   1.000
_cell.angle_alpha   90.00
_cell.angle_beta   90.00
_cell.angle_gamma   90.00
#
_symmetry.space_group_name_H-M   'P 1'
#
loop_
_entity.id
_entity.type
_entity.pdbx_description
1 polymer ?
#
loop_
_entity_poly.entity_id
_entity_poly.type
_entity_poly.pdbx_seq_one_letter_code
_entity_poly.pdbx_strand_id
1 'polypeptide(L)' 'MHVAVEISLYPLAEGYIPPIKDFIDRLKGHAELRVITNAMSTQVSGELAQVMRALEQELAATFDARHRSVFVMKVLGGGD' A
#
# COMPACT_ATOMS: atom_id res chain seq x y z
N MET A 1 -1.52 -18.57 -4.07
CA MET A 1 -1.37 -17.72 -5.28
C MET A 1 -0.57 -16.49 -4.93
N HIS A 2 0.53 -16.29 -5.60
CA HIS A 2 1.42 -15.14 -5.37
C HIS A 2 1.03 -13.98 -6.27
N VAL A 3 1.01 -12.77 -5.72
CA VAL A 3 0.72 -11.55 -6.48
C VAL A 3 1.74 -10.46 -6.15
N ALA A 4 1.86 -9.51 -7.07
CA ALA A 4 2.62 -8.29 -6.85
C ALA A 4 1.69 -7.10 -7.10
N VAL A 5 1.72 -6.14 -6.21
CA VAL A 5 0.89 -4.93 -6.30
C VAL A 5 1.80 -3.72 -6.37
N GLU A 6 1.54 -2.84 -7.32
CA GLU A 6 2.14 -1.50 -7.34
C GLU A 6 1.08 -0.52 -6.88
N ILE A 7 1.35 0.23 -5.82
CA ILE A 7 0.38 1.14 -5.23
C ILE A 7 1.00 2.52 -5.03
N SER A 8 0.21 3.54 -5.35
CA SER A 8 0.56 4.94 -5.14
C SER A 8 -0.53 5.63 -4.35
N LEU A 9 -0.13 6.47 -3.41
CA LEU A 9 -1.02 7.26 -2.57
C LEU A 9 -0.93 8.73 -2.98
N TYR A 10 -2.10 9.32 -3.25
CA TYR A 10 -2.22 10.75 -3.60
C TYR A 10 -3.08 11.44 -2.55
N PRO A 11 -2.48 12.00 -1.49
CA PRO A 11 -3.24 12.77 -0.50
C PRO A 11 -3.80 14.04 -1.13
N LEU A 12 -5.04 14.39 -0.79
CA LEU A 12 -5.74 15.54 -1.36
C LEU A 12 -5.70 16.76 -0.42
N ALA A 13 -4.68 16.85 0.42
CA ALA A 13 -4.54 17.93 1.39
C ALA A 13 -3.08 18.39 1.46
N GLU A 14 -2.86 19.58 2.02
CA GLU A 14 -1.51 20.07 2.29
C GLU A 14 -0.82 19.15 3.30
N GLY A 15 0.51 19.09 3.26
CA GLY A 15 1.27 18.26 4.18
C GLY A 15 1.19 16.78 3.81
N TYR A 16 1.22 16.44 2.55
CA TYR A 16 1.01 15.08 2.03
C TYR A 16 2.13 14.08 2.36
N ILE A 17 3.34 14.55 2.68
CA ILE A 17 4.47 13.65 2.91
C ILE A 17 4.27 12.74 4.14
N PRO A 18 3.82 13.25 5.31
CA PRO A 18 3.58 12.39 6.46
C PRO A 18 2.56 11.26 6.21
N PRO A 19 1.41 11.50 5.55
CA PRO A 19 0.48 10.39 5.25
C PRO A 19 1.10 9.30 4.38
N ILE A 20 1.91 9.69 3.37
CA ILE A 20 2.58 8.73 2.49
C ILE A 20 3.58 7.90 3.29
N LYS A 21 4.42 8.56 4.07
CA LYS A 21 5.44 7.89 4.88
C LYS A 21 4.79 6.95 5.90
N ASP A 22 3.74 7.38 6.56
CA ASP A 22 3.03 6.57 7.55
C ASP A 22 2.44 5.32 6.91
N PHE A 23 1.83 5.44 5.74
CA PHE A 23 1.28 4.30 5.01
C PHE A 23 2.38 3.28 4.67
N ILE A 24 3.51 3.75 4.14
CA ILE A 24 4.63 2.88 3.78
C ILE A 24 5.19 2.18 5.02
N ASP A 25 5.38 2.92 6.11
CA ASP A 25 5.91 2.36 7.35
C ASP A 25 4.99 1.29 7.92
N ARG A 26 3.67 1.50 7.87
CA ARG A 26 2.70 0.50 8.32
C ARG A 26 2.74 -0.75 7.45
N LEU A 27 2.83 -0.59 6.12
CA LEU A 27 2.96 -1.74 5.22
C LEU A 27 4.20 -2.58 5.54
N LYS A 28 5.32 -1.92 5.81
CA LYS A 28 6.57 -2.61 6.14
C LYS A 28 6.48 -3.41 7.44
N GLY A 29 5.50 -3.12 8.29
CA GLY A 29 5.25 -3.88 9.51
C GLY A 29 4.60 -5.24 9.28
N HIS A 30 4.11 -5.53 8.08
CA HIS A 30 3.50 -6.82 7.74
C HIS A 30 4.59 -7.79 7.32
N ALA A 31 5.04 -8.63 8.25
CA ALA A 31 6.18 -9.52 8.05
C ALA A 31 5.99 -10.54 6.91
N GLU A 32 4.74 -10.89 6.60
CA GLU A 32 4.40 -11.83 5.52
C GLU A 32 4.52 -11.23 4.13
N LEU A 33 4.71 -9.91 4.04
CA LEU A 33 4.77 -9.20 2.77
C LEU A 33 6.19 -8.73 2.47
N ARG A 34 6.51 -8.66 1.19
CA ARG A 34 7.71 -7.98 0.73
C ARG A 34 7.32 -6.59 0.24
N VAL A 35 7.89 -5.56 0.84
CA VAL A 35 7.57 -4.16 0.51
C VAL A 35 8.83 -3.46 0.02
N ILE A 36 8.76 -2.90 -1.19
CA ILE A 36 9.84 -2.17 -1.82
C ILE A 36 9.31 -0.82 -2.25
N THR A 37 10.00 0.25 -1.86
CA THR A 37 9.62 1.62 -2.22
C THR A 37 10.69 2.25 -3.09
N ASN A 38 10.26 2.95 -4.13
CA ASN A 38 11.14 3.78 -4.95
C ASN A 38 10.52 5.18 -5.11
N ALA A 39 11.11 6.00 -5.98
CA ALA A 39 10.67 7.38 -6.17
C ALA A 39 9.28 7.49 -6.83
N MET A 40 8.79 6.42 -7.45
CA MET A 40 7.56 6.45 -8.24
C MET A 40 6.38 5.80 -7.53
N SER A 41 6.63 4.74 -6.77
CA SER A 41 5.56 3.94 -6.17
C SER A 41 6.10 3.00 -5.12
N THR A 42 5.17 2.32 -4.44
CA THR A 42 5.49 1.22 -3.52
C THR A 42 5.02 -0.09 -4.13
N GLN A 43 5.88 -1.11 -4.06
CA GLN A 43 5.55 -2.46 -4.52
C GLN A 43 5.38 -3.38 -3.33
N VAL A 44 4.28 -4.13 -3.34
CA VAL A 44 3.95 -5.08 -2.28
C VAL A 44 3.73 -6.44 -2.91
N SER A 45 4.40 -7.47 -2.43
CA SER A 45 4.22 -8.81 -2.98
C SER A 45 4.08 -9.84 -1.87
N GLY A 46 3.39 -10.91 -2.19
CA GLY A 46 3.12 -11.99 -1.27
C GLY A 46 1.92 -12.83 -1.70
N GLU A 47 1.38 -13.59 -0.78
CA GLU A 47 0.18 -14.38 -1.00
C GLU A 47 -1.03 -13.45 -1.18
N LEU A 48 -1.85 -13.71 -2.17
CA LEU A 48 -2.98 -12.84 -2.53
C LEU A 48 -3.85 -12.46 -1.32
N ALA A 49 -4.28 -13.44 -0.54
CA ALA A 49 -5.15 -13.16 0.61
C ALA A 49 -4.46 -12.28 1.65
N GLN A 50 -3.18 -12.50 1.89
CA GLN A 50 -2.41 -11.72 2.86
C GLN A 50 -2.17 -10.30 2.36
N VAL A 51 -1.85 -10.15 1.08
CA VAL A 51 -1.66 -8.83 0.45
C VAL A 51 -2.94 -8.02 0.53
N MET A 52 -4.07 -8.60 0.13
CA MET A 52 -5.35 -7.89 0.14
C MET A 52 -5.80 -7.51 1.54
N ARG A 53 -5.61 -8.40 2.52
CA ARG A 53 -5.94 -8.09 3.91
C ARG A 53 -5.10 -6.96 4.46
N ALA A 54 -3.80 -6.97 4.18
CA ALA A 54 -2.91 -5.89 4.63
C ALA A 54 -3.27 -4.56 3.98
N LEU A 55 -3.54 -4.56 2.67
CA LEU A 55 -3.93 -3.34 1.97
C LEU A 55 -5.25 -2.80 2.51
N GLU A 56 -6.25 -3.65 2.71
CA GLU A 56 -7.52 -3.21 3.31
C GLU A 56 -7.29 -2.54 4.65
N GLN A 57 -6.49 -3.15 5.52
CA GLN A 57 -6.20 -2.61 6.84
C GLN A 57 -5.51 -1.25 6.76
N GLU A 58 -4.53 -1.11 5.89
CA GLU A 58 -3.73 0.12 5.82
C GLU A 58 -4.42 1.24 5.04
N LEU A 59 -5.24 0.90 4.05
CA LEU A 59 -6.12 1.89 3.42
C LEU A 59 -7.10 2.45 4.44
N ALA A 60 -7.75 1.58 5.21
CA ALA A 60 -8.69 1.99 6.25
C ALA A 60 -8.02 2.91 7.28
N ALA A 61 -6.80 2.56 7.71
CA ALA A 61 -6.06 3.39 8.66
C ALA A 61 -5.77 4.79 8.10
N THR A 62 -5.43 4.88 6.81
CA THR A 62 -5.20 6.16 6.15
C THR A 62 -6.47 7.00 6.10
N PHE A 63 -7.61 6.39 5.74
CA PHE A 63 -8.88 7.11 5.66
C PHE A 63 -9.39 7.51 7.04
N ASP A 64 -9.21 6.66 8.06
CA ASP A 64 -9.63 6.93 9.43
C ASP A 64 -8.85 8.09 10.07
N ALA A 65 -7.63 8.32 9.62
CA ALA A 65 -6.83 9.47 10.04
C ALA A 65 -7.33 10.79 9.41
N ARG A 66 -8.50 10.76 8.75
CA ARG A 66 -9.17 11.88 8.10
C ARG A 66 -8.39 12.45 6.92
N HIS A 67 -7.59 11.61 6.26
CA HIS A 67 -6.89 11.99 5.05
C HIS A 67 -7.72 11.62 3.83
N ARG A 68 -8.39 12.62 3.23
CA ARG A 68 -8.98 12.40 1.91
C ARG A 68 -7.85 12.11 0.95
N SER A 69 -7.90 10.92 0.36
CA SER A 69 -6.78 10.44 -0.43
C SER A 69 -7.28 9.55 -1.55
N VAL A 70 -6.48 9.45 -2.58
CA VAL A 70 -6.71 8.51 -3.68
C VAL A 70 -5.57 7.50 -3.68
N PHE A 71 -5.92 6.22 -3.69
CA PHE A 71 -4.96 5.16 -3.95
C PHE A 71 -5.17 4.64 -5.36
N VAL A 72 -4.07 4.49 -6.09
CA VAL A 72 -4.08 3.85 -7.40
C VAL A 72 -3.22 2.62 -7.31
N MET A 73 -3.75 1.47 -7.68
CA MET A 73 -2.98 0.24 -7.62
C MET A 73 -3.21 -0.65 -8.84
N LYS A 74 -2.18 -1.40 -9.16
CA LYS A 74 -2.20 -2.45 -10.18
C LYS A 74 -1.84 -3.75 -9.50
N VAL A 75 -2.57 -4.81 -9.83
CA VAL A 75 -2.33 -6.13 -9.25
C VAL A 75 -1.91 -7.07 -10.36
N LEU A 76 -0.71 -7.61 -10.24
CA LEU A 76 -0.16 -8.60 -11.18
C LEU A 76 -0.17 -9.98 -10.52
N GLY A 77 -0.78 -10.92 -11.19
CA GLY A 77 -0.83 -12.30 -10.71
C GLY A 77 -1.02 -13.28 -11.85
N GLY A 78 -1.16 -14.57 -11.50
CA GLY A 78 -1.46 -15.60 -12.48
C GLY A 78 -0.25 -16.09 -13.26
N GLY A 79 0.95 -15.73 -12.87
CA GLY A 79 2.17 -16.09 -13.59
C GLY A 79 2.99 -17.21 -12.95
N ASP A 80 2.50 -17.79 -11.89
CA ASP A 80 3.24 -18.81 -11.12
C ASP A 80 3.13 -20.20 -11.72
#